data_5f2ec472350f26deec39aa67349e0d9d
#
_entry.id   5f2ec472350f26deec39aa67349e0d9d
#
_cell.length_a   1.000
_cell.length_b   1.000
_cell.length_c   1.000
_cell.angle_alpha   90.00
_cell.angle_beta   90.00
_cell.angle_gamma   90.00
#
_symmetry.space_group_name_H-M   'P 1'
#
loop_
_entity.id
_entity.type
_entity.pdbx_description
1 polymer ?
#
loop_
_entity_poly.entity_id
_entity_poly.type
_entity_poly.pdbx_seq_one_letter_code
_entity_poly.pdbx_strand_id
1 'polypeptide(L)'
;TVLFFCLIHTIAGQTRKGLVSGPWAGNVELRNATIWLEVSPSVKEVEVKYSALGMLSDVRSARYKGELGKAFNPVKVELNGLDVNTTYQYMIFLDGKMVSPGFTTEFTTKDLWQFRKPAPDFSFLAGSCAYFNEPQFDRPGKPYGGDSSIFETMATVPAAFHVWLGDNWYTREVDYSTAWGLNYRASRDRSLPVLQKFMASMPQYAIWDDHDYGPNDIGKSYILKKESRDVFMNYTLNPSYGEEGKGIYSIVSYSDVDIFLTDDRYFRSEDRMPDSVNGQPN
;
A
#
# COMPACT_ATOMS: atom_id res chain seq x y z
N THR A 1 -21.48 -16.30 23.17
CA THR A 1 -20.51 -15.25 22.77
C THR A 1 -19.07 -15.75 22.85
N VAL A 2 -18.79 -16.82 23.60
CA VAL A 2 -17.45 -17.43 23.77
C VAL A 2 -17.01 -18.24 22.52
N LEU A 3 -17.95 -18.60 21.63
CA LEU A 3 -17.68 -19.43 20.44
C LEU A 3 -16.97 -18.68 19.28
N PHE A 4 -16.87 -17.37 19.32
CA PHE A 4 -16.46 -16.58 18.14
C PHE A 4 -14.93 -16.54 17.93
N PHE A 5 -14.13 -16.74 18.98
CA PHE A 5 -12.66 -16.63 18.88
C PHE A 5 -11.89 -17.96 18.95
N CYS A 6 -12.47 -19.04 19.50
CA CYS A 6 -11.89 -20.37 19.36
C CYS A 6 -11.90 -20.91 17.92
N LEU A 7 -12.66 -20.28 17.02
CA LEU A 7 -12.76 -20.67 15.61
C LEU A 7 -11.58 -20.22 14.74
N ILE A 8 -10.69 -19.33 15.22
CA ILE A 8 -9.56 -18.84 14.42
C ILE A 8 -8.49 -19.94 14.21
N HIS A 9 -8.42 -20.95 15.06
CA HIS A 9 -7.41 -22.00 14.96
C HIS A 9 -7.81 -23.24 14.13
N THR A 10 -9.03 -23.29 13.61
CA THR A 10 -9.52 -24.46 12.86
C THR A 10 -10.05 -24.16 11.46
N ILE A 11 -9.81 -22.95 10.92
CA ILE A 11 -10.30 -22.59 9.58
C ILE A 11 -9.15 -22.71 8.54
N ALA A 12 -8.55 -23.87 8.45
CA ALA A 12 -7.82 -24.31 7.26
C ALA A 12 -8.85 -24.64 6.17
N GLY A 13 -9.28 -23.65 5.37
CA GLY A 13 -10.21 -23.91 4.26
C GLY A 13 -11.17 -22.78 3.89
N GLN A 14 -11.18 -21.65 4.61
CA GLN A 14 -11.97 -20.50 4.15
C GLN A 14 -11.30 -19.85 2.94
N THR A 15 -11.99 -19.95 1.82
CA THR A 15 -11.56 -19.46 0.52
C THR A 15 -11.39 -17.95 0.55
N ARG A 16 -10.31 -17.45 -0.06
CA ARG A 16 -10.10 -16.02 -0.40
C ARG A 16 -11.10 -15.53 -1.46
N LYS A 17 -12.30 -16.10 -1.52
CA LYS A 17 -13.26 -15.79 -2.58
C LYS A 17 -13.62 -14.32 -2.55
N GLY A 18 -13.27 -13.62 -3.63
CA GLY A 18 -13.51 -12.20 -3.78
C GLY A 18 -12.35 -11.29 -3.33
N LEU A 19 -11.39 -11.77 -2.53
CA LEU A 19 -10.19 -11.04 -2.15
C LEU A 19 -9.09 -11.26 -3.20
N VAL A 20 -8.66 -10.18 -3.87
CA VAL A 20 -7.58 -10.20 -4.86
C VAL A 20 -6.22 -9.99 -4.18
N SER A 21 -6.13 -8.98 -3.33
CA SER A 21 -4.89 -8.61 -2.64
C SER A 21 -5.18 -7.99 -1.27
N GLY A 22 -4.21 -8.07 -0.35
CA GLY A 22 -4.35 -7.59 1.01
C GLY A 22 -5.03 -8.59 1.95
N PRO A 23 -5.57 -8.10 3.08
CA PRO A 23 -5.59 -6.73 3.53
C PRO A 23 -4.28 -6.31 4.23
N TRP A 24 -4.00 -5.02 4.29
CA TRP A 24 -2.98 -4.46 5.18
C TRP A 24 -3.41 -3.11 5.75
N ALA A 25 -2.86 -2.78 6.93
CA ALA A 25 -3.07 -1.49 7.56
C ALA A 25 -1.98 -0.50 7.12
N GLY A 26 -2.33 0.75 6.93
CA GLY A 26 -1.41 1.84 6.66
C GLY A 26 -1.98 3.19 7.06
N ASN A 27 -1.19 4.24 6.90
CA ASN A 27 -1.52 5.57 7.42
C ASN A 27 -2.06 5.48 8.86
N VAL A 28 -1.32 4.72 9.70
CA VAL A 28 -1.68 4.49 11.10
C VAL A 28 -1.23 5.68 11.93
N GLU A 29 -2.18 6.34 12.59
CA GLU A 29 -1.98 7.54 13.38
C GLU A 29 -2.38 7.31 14.85
N LEU A 30 -2.47 8.39 15.63
CA LEU A 30 -2.85 8.31 17.05
C LEU A 30 -4.28 7.77 17.23
N ARG A 31 -5.21 8.13 16.34
CA ARG A 31 -6.65 7.85 16.51
C ARG A 31 -7.34 7.33 15.26
N ASN A 32 -6.60 7.06 14.21
CA ASN A 32 -7.13 6.51 12.96
C ASN A 32 -6.11 5.61 12.27
N ALA A 33 -6.62 4.74 11.40
CA ALA A 33 -5.85 3.90 10.50
C ALA A 33 -6.67 3.65 9.23
N THR A 34 -6.00 3.25 8.16
CA THR A 34 -6.67 2.86 6.92
C THR A 34 -6.35 1.40 6.62
N ILE A 35 -7.38 0.61 6.36
CA ILE A 35 -7.23 -0.76 5.86
C ILE A 35 -7.39 -0.74 4.35
N TRP A 36 -6.36 -1.21 3.66
CA TRP A 36 -6.35 -1.38 2.22
C TRP A 36 -6.56 -2.83 1.84
N LEU A 37 -7.34 -3.08 0.79
CA LEU A 37 -7.47 -4.37 0.13
C LEU A 37 -7.93 -4.16 -1.32
N GLU A 38 -7.73 -5.15 -2.17
CA GLU A 38 -8.33 -5.19 -3.50
C GLU A 38 -9.32 -6.35 -3.58
N VAL A 39 -10.49 -6.08 -4.15
CA VAL A 39 -11.55 -7.07 -4.29
C VAL A 39 -11.94 -7.30 -5.75
N SER A 40 -12.45 -8.50 -6.04
CA SER A 40 -12.89 -8.87 -7.38
C SER A 40 -14.13 -8.06 -7.82
N PRO A 41 -14.39 -7.94 -9.15
CA PRO A 41 -15.56 -7.23 -9.67
C PRO A 41 -16.91 -7.76 -9.19
N SER A 42 -16.96 -8.99 -8.70
CA SER A 42 -18.18 -9.62 -8.21
C SER A 42 -18.62 -9.16 -6.82
N VAL A 43 -17.69 -8.60 -6.02
CA VAL A 43 -17.95 -8.12 -4.64
C VAL A 43 -18.79 -6.85 -4.70
N LYS A 44 -19.81 -6.76 -3.84
CA LYS A 44 -20.74 -5.64 -3.75
C LYS A 44 -20.61 -4.85 -2.46
N GLU A 45 -20.12 -5.49 -1.39
CA GLU A 45 -19.95 -4.86 -0.08
C GLU A 45 -18.64 -5.30 0.55
N VAL A 46 -17.93 -4.31 1.15
CA VAL A 46 -16.73 -4.53 1.95
C VAL A 46 -16.95 -3.94 3.34
N GLU A 47 -16.82 -4.77 4.37
CA GLU A 47 -16.88 -4.36 5.77
C GLU A 47 -15.62 -4.82 6.50
N VAL A 48 -15.05 -3.94 7.32
CA VAL A 48 -13.96 -4.24 8.24
C VAL A 48 -14.51 -4.23 9.65
N LYS A 49 -14.41 -5.35 10.37
CA LYS A 49 -14.69 -5.40 11.81
C LYS A 49 -13.39 -5.41 12.57
N TYR A 50 -13.32 -4.64 13.65
CA TYR A 50 -12.09 -4.47 14.41
C TYR A 50 -12.36 -4.25 15.90
N SER A 51 -11.39 -4.62 16.73
CA SER A 51 -11.41 -4.39 18.17
C SER A 51 -9.98 -4.27 18.70
N ALA A 52 -9.80 -3.63 19.86
CA ALA A 52 -8.52 -3.71 20.54
C ALA A 52 -8.20 -5.19 20.88
N LEU A 53 -6.94 -5.56 20.77
CA LEU A 53 -6.49 -6.94 20.97
C LEU A 53 -6.90 -7.44 22.36
N GLY A 54 -7.60 -8.57 22.42
CA GLY A 54 -8.15 -9.14 23.64
C GLY A 54 -9.49 -8.54 24.12
N MET A 55 -10.00 -7.48 23.47
CA MET A 55 -11.28 -6.83 23.82
C MET A 55 -12.41 -7.29 22.90
N LEU A 56 -12.92 -8.49 23.14
CA LEU A 56 -13.98 -9.10 22.29
C LEU A 56 -15.37 -8.48 22.47
N SER A 57 -15.59 -7.73 23.54
CA SER A 57 -16.89 -7.09 23.83
C SER A 57 -17.09 -5.77 23.08
N ASP A 58 -16.03 -5.16 22.53
CA ASP A 58 -16.08 -3.88 21.81
C ASP A 58 -15.67 -4.07 20.35
N VAL A 59 -16.42 -4.86 19.60
CA VAL A 59 -16.21 -5.02 18.16
C VAL A 59 -16.92 -3.89 17.43
N ARG A 60 -16.13 -3.07 16.76
CA ARG A 60 -16.59 -1.96 15.89
C ARG A 60 -16.54 -2.39 14.43
N SER A 61 -17.23 -1.67 13.58
CA SER A 61 -17.21 -1.91 12.14
C SER A 61 -17.12 -0.63 11.32
N ALA A 62 -16.47 -0.73 10.17
CA ALA A 62 -16.41 0.31 9.16
C ALA A 62 -16.67 -0.31 7.78
N ARG A 63 -17.37 0.41 6.90
CA ARG A 63 -17.73 -0.07 5.56
C ARG A 63 -17.15 0.84 4.50
N TYR A 64 -16.75 0.24 3.39
CA TYR A 64 -16.39 1.00 2.20
C TYR A 64 -17.62 1.67 1.61
N LYS A 65 -17.49 2.95 1.24
CA LYS A 65 -18.60 3.78 0.72
C LYS A 65 -18.44 4.11 -0.77
N GLY A 66 -17.36 3.68 -1.40
CA GLY A 66 -17.10 3.95 -2.80
C GLY A 66 -17.78 2.93 -3.73
N GLU A 67 -17.58 3.13 -5.02
CA GLU A 67 -18.10 2.25 -6.06
C GLU A 67 -17.27 0.97 -6.19
N LEU A 68 -17.93 -0.16 -6.41
CA LEU A 68 -17.37 -1.46 -6.70
C LEU A 68 -17.90 -1.98 -8.05
N GLY A 69 -17.38 -3.12 -8.50
CA GLY A 69 -17.81 -3.75 -9.76
C GLY A 69 -17.01 -3.31 -10.98
N LYS A 70 -15.91 -2.57 -10.79
CA LYS A 70 -14.93 -2.22 -11.84
C LYS A 70 -13.99 -3.41 -12.10
N ALA A 71 -13.19 -3.33 -13.17
CA ALA A 71 -12.16 -4.35 -13.45
C ALA A 71 -11.15 -4.48 -12.30
N PHE A 72 -10.78 -3.35 -11.72
CA PHE A 72 -9.90 -3.24 -10.55
C PHE A 72 -10.64 -2.49 -9.45
N ASN A 73 -10.64 -3.02 -8.23
CA ASN A 73 -11.35 -2.44 -7.10
C ASN A 73 -10.44 -2.34 -5.87
N PRO A 74 -9.43 -1.45 -5.89
CA PRO A 74 -8.69 -1.10 -4.68
C PRO A 74 -9.63 -0.36 -3.72
N VAL A 75 -9.64 -0.78 -2.46
CA VAL A 75 -10.55 -0.31 -1.42
C VAL A 75 -9.72 0.21 -0.25
N LYS A 76 -10.13 1.35 0.27
CA LYS A 76 -9.58 1.97 1.49
C LYS A 76 -10.71 2.16 2.49
N VAL A 77 -10.61 1.50 3.63
CA VAL A 77 -11.59 1.62 4.73
C VAL A 77 -10.92 2.34 5.88
N GLU A 78 -11.41 3.52 6.20
CA GLU A 78 -10.91 4.30 7.33
C GLU A 78 -11.50 3.80 8.65
N LEU A 79 -10.65 3.62 9.64
CA LEU A 79 -10.99 3.30 11.02
C LEU A 79 -10.69 4.53 11.87
N ASN A 80 -11.70 5.05 12.56
CA ASN A 80 -11.60 6.29 13.33
C ASN A 80 -11.98 6.06 14.79
N GLY A 81 -11.57 7.01 15.66
CA GLY A 81 -11.87 6.96 17.09
C GLY A 81 -11.10 5.88 17.84
N LEU A 82 -9.91 5.55 17.34
CA LEU A 82 -9.02 4.57 17.97
C LEU A 82 -8.36 5.15 19.23
N ASP A 83 -7.93 4.27 20.13
CA ASP A 83 -7.12 4.62 21.28
C ASP A 83 -5.64 4.64 20.91
N VAL A 84 -4.87 5.52 21.56
CA VAL A 84 -3.44 5.67 21.32
C VAL A 84 -2.66 4.47 21.87
N ASN A 85 -1.51 4.14 21.27
CA ASN A 85 -0.62 3.06 21.69
C ASN A 85 -1.37 1.74 21.95
N THR A 86 -2.32 1.42 21.06
CA THR A 86 -3.21 0.26 21.21
C THR A 86 -3.13 -0.63 19.98
N THR A 87 -2.91 -1.92 20.21
CA THR A 87 -2.94 -2.91 19.14
C THR A 87 -4.39 -3.29 18.83
N TYR A 88 -4.76 -3.18 17.58
CA TYR A 88 -6.06 -3.58 17.03
C TYR A 88 -5.89 -4.82 16.15
N GLN A 89 -6.83 -5.74 16.27
CA GLN A 89 -7.04 -6.83 15.32
C GLN A 89 -8.25 -6.50 14.44
N TYR A 90 -8.21 -6.92 13.17
CA TYR A 90 -9.31 -6.67 12.24
C TYR A 90 -9.64 -7.89 11.37
N MET A 91 -10.86 -7.94 10.90
CA MET A 91 -11.40 -9.02 10.04
C MET A 91 -12.11 -8.40 8.85
N ILE A 92 -11.97 -9.02 7.69
CA ILE A 92 -12.61 -8.59 6.45
C ILE A 92 -13.87 -9.40 6.20
N PHE A 93 -14.94 -8.69 5.84
CA PHE A 93 -16.18 -9.29 5.38
C PHE A 93 -16.48 -8.78 3.96
N LEU A 94 -16.67 -9.71 3.03
CA LEU A 94 -17.08 -9.46 1.66
C LEU A 94 -18.49 -10.02 1.47
N ASP A 95 -19.43 -9.19 1.05
CA ASP A 95 -20.85 -9.56 0.90
C ASP A 95 -21.41 -10.28 2.14
N GLY A 96 -21.07 -9.76 3.34
CA GLY A 96 -21.49 -10.30 4.63
C GLY A 96 -20.77 -11.58 5.08
N LYS A 97 -19.81 -12.10 4.32
CA LYS A 97 -19.05 -13.31 4.64
C LYS A 97 -17.63 -12.99 5.04
N MET A 98 -17.16 -13.53 6.16
CA MET A 98 -15.78 -13.39 6.60
C MET A 98 -14.82 -14.05 5.60
N VAL A 99 -13.73 -13.35 5.29
CA VAL A 99 -12.64 -13.85 4.42
C VAL A 99 -11.35 -13.88 5.22
N SER A 100 -10.64 -15.00 5.15
CA SER A 100 -9.32 -15.13 5.78
C SER A 100 -8.21 -14.87 4.76
N PRO A 101 -7.29 -13.92 5.00
CA PRO A 101 -6.13 -13.71 4.14
C PRO A 101 -5.04 -14.79 4.33
N GLY A 102 -5.13 -15.60 5.40
CA GLY A 102 -4.14 -16.62 5.73
C GLY A 102 -2.94 -16.12 6.53
N PHE A 103 -3.02 -14.91 7.09
CA PHE A 103 -2.05 -14.31 7.99
C PHE A 103 -2.74 -13.42 9.02
N THR A 104 -2.00 -13.01 10.05
CA THR A 104 -2.52 -12.13 11.11
C THR A 104 -2.80 -10.73 10.56
N THR A 105 -3.93 -10.17 10.97
CA THR A 105 -4.40 -8.84 10.57
C THR A 105 -4.48 -7.95 11.80
N GLU A 106 -3.36 -7.29 12.09
CA GLU A 106 -3.19 -6.43 13.26
C GLU A 106 -2.43 -5.15 12.89
N PHE A 107 -2.62 -4.11 13.68
CA PHE A 107 -1.81 -2.89 13.65
C PHE A 107 -1.83 -2.25 15.04
N THR A 108 -0.81 -1.40 15.33
CA THR A 108 -0.74 -0.65 16.59
C THR A 108 -0.74 0.84 16.29
N THR A 109 -1.65 1.58 16.92
CA THR A 109 -1.71 3.05 16.82
C THR A 109 -0.48 3.70 17.45
N LYS A 110 -0.11 4.87 16.94
CA LYS A 110 1.05 5.64 17.45
C LYS A 110 0.92 5.95 18.93
N ASP A 111 2.06 6.10 19.58
CA ASP A 111 2.16 6.51 20.98
C ASP A 111 2.05 8.04 21.10
N LEU A 112 1.31 8.51 22.11
CA LEU A 112 1.21 9.93 22.44
C LEU A 112 2.32 10.29 23.46
N TRP A 113 3.51 10.55 22.96
CA TRP A 113 4.71 10.80 23.75
C TRP A 113 4.94 12.30 24.05
N GLN A 114 4.52 13.20 23.13
CA GLN A 114 4.78 14.65 23.18
C GLN A 114 4.40 15.24 24.54
N PHE A 115 5.33 15.97 25.15
CA PHE A 115 5.20 16.60 26.49
C PHE A 115 4.97 15.63 27.66
N ARG A 116 5.08 14.29 27.44
CA ARG A 116 4.82 13.26 28.47
C ARG A 116 6.02 12.40 28.78
N LYS A 117 6.83 12.08 27.78
CA LYS A 117 8.02 11.24 27.88
C LYS A 117 8.96 11.52 26.72
N PRO A 118 10.21 11.04 26.74
CA PRO A 118 11.10 11.11 25.58
C PRO A 118 10.46 10.45 24.34
N ALA A 119 10.85 10.93 23.16
CA ALA A 119 10.44 10.34 21.89
C ALA A 119 10.86 8.85 21.86
N PRO A 120 9.96 7.92 21.48
CA PRO A 120 10.31 6.51 21.38
C PRO A 120 11.32 6.25 20.27
N ASP A 121 12.34 5.44 20.57
CA ASP A 121 13.22 4.89 19.54
C ASP A 121 12.45 3.99 18.58
N PHE A 122 12.81 4.03 17.31
CA PHE A 122 12.21 3.17 16.31
C PHE A 122 13.20 2.81 15.21
N SER A 123 12.88 1.77 14.45
CA SER A 123 13.54 1.41 13.20
C SER A 123 12.50 1.31 12.08
N PHE A 124 12.93 1.54 10.85
CA PHE A 124 12.10 1.33 9.67
C PHE A 124 12.89 0.63 8.57
N LEU A 125 12.18 0.01 7.65
CA LEU A 125 12.77 -0.58 6.46
C LEU A 125 12.60 0.35 5.27
N ALA A 126 13.53 0.31 4.33
CA ALA A 126 13.43 1.02 3.07
C ALA A 126 13.98 0.15 1.94
N GLY A 127 13.38 0.23 0.76
CA GLY A 127 13.81 -0.52 -0.42
C GLY A 127 13.17 0.01 -1.69
N SER A 128 13.77 -0.32 -2.84
CA SER A 128 13.31 0.09 -4.17
C SER A 128 13.45 -1.06 -5.17
N CYS A 129 12.98 -0.84 -6.39
CA CYS A 129 13.24 -1.70 -7.54
C CYS A 129 12.73 -3.14 -7.35
N ALA A 130 11.46 -3.29 -6.98
CA ALA A 130 10.81 -4.59 -6.80
C ALA A 130 10.35 -5.17 -8.14
N TYR A 131 11.31 -5.79 -8.87
CA TYR A 131 11.02 -6.41 -10.16
C TYR A 131 10.52 -7.84 -10.01
N PHE A 132 9.28 -8.08 -10.40
CA PHE A 132 8.69 -9.42 -10.45
C PHE A 132 8.56 -9.90 -11.88
N ASN A 133 9.32 -10.95 -12.23
CA ASN A 133 9.34 -11.48 -13.57
C ASN A 133 7.96 -11.96 -14.03
N GLU A 134 7.66 -11.68 -15.30
CA GLU A 134 6.50 -12.14 -16.03
C GLU A 134 6.96 -12.53 -17.44
N PRO A 135 7.52 -13.75 -17.63
CA PRO A 135 8.28 -14.14 -18.83
C PRO A 135 7.56 -13.89 -20.15
N GLN A 136 6.23 -13.83 -20.11
CA GLN A 136 5.42 -13.55 -21.29
C GLN A 136 5.60 -12.11 -21.82
N PHE A 137 5.92 -11.17 -20.92
CA PHE A 137 6.00 -9.74 -21.24
C PHE A 137 7.37 -9.13 -20.93
N ASP A 138 8.24 -9.88 -20.25
CA ASP A 138 9.61 -9.43 -19.98
C ASP A 138 10.45 -9.49 -21.24
N ARG A 139 11.48 -8.66 -21.30
CA ARG A 139 12.46 -8.71 -22.38
C ARG A 139 13.14 -10.07 -22.44
N PRO A 140 13.43 -10.60 -23.64
CA PRO A 140 14.12 -11.88 -23.77
C PRO A 140 15.48 -11.86 -23.05
N GLY A 141 15.83 -12.95 -22.36
CA GLY A 141 17.09 -13.10 -21.68
C GLY A 141 16.97 -13.76 -20.32
N LYS A 142 17.99 -13.56 -19.49
CA LYS A 142 18.00 -14.07 -18.12
C LYS A 142 16.99 -13.25 -17.28
N PRO A 143 16.13 -13.91 -16.47
CA PRO A 143 15.24 -13.22 -15.54
C PRO A 143 16.02 -12.28 -14.60
N TYR A 144 15.39 -11.14 -14.28
CA TYR A 144 15.92 -10.19 -13.32
C TYR A 144 15.66 -10.65 -11.88
N GLY A 145 16.52 -10.19 -10.95
CA GLY A 145 16.36 -10.44 -9.54
C GLY A 145 16.63 -11.86 -9.11
N GLY A 146 16.25 -12.16 -7.88
CA GLY A 146 16.32 -13.48 -7.25
C GLY A 146 14.95 -14.15 -7.12
N ASP A 147 14.81 -14.98 -6.09
CA ASP A 147 13.59 -15.74 -5.80
C ASP A 147 12.53 -14.97 -4.99
N SER A 148 12.76 -13.70 -4.72
CA SER A 148 11.89 -12.81 -3.92
C SER A 148 11.78 -13.20 -2.43
N SER A 149 12.56 -14.15 -1.91
CA SER A 149 12.54 -14.58 -0.49
C SER A 149 12.85 -13.45 0.50
N ILE A 150 13.48 -12.37 0.02
CA ILE A 150 13.74 -11.17 0.82
C ILE A 150 12.48 -10.64 1.51
N PHE A 151 11.32 -10.69 0.85
CA PHE A 151 10.05 -10.20 1.41
C PHE A 151 9.57 -11.07 2.58
N GLU A 152 9.86 -12.38 2.57
CA GLU A 152 9.57 -13.25 3.71
C GLU A 152 10.44 -12.89 4.91
N THR A 153 11.73 -12.59 4.67
CA THR A 153 12.65 -12.13 5.70
C THR A 153 12.22 -10.77 6.24
N MET A 154 11.93 -9.79 5.38
CA MET A 154 11.48 -8.46 5.78
C MET A 154 10.20 -8.51 6.61
N ALA A 155 9.28 -9.44 6.33
CA ALA A 155 8.06 -9.63 7.12
C ALA A 155 8.31 -10.08 8.57
N THR A 156 9.53 -10.50 8.92
CA THR A 156 9.91 -10.91 10.28
C THR A 156 10.76 -9.88 11.02
N VAL A 157 11.21 -8.83 10.34
CA VAL A 157 12.01 -7.78 10.97
C VAL A 157 11.10 -6.83 11.75
N PRO A 158 11.34 -6.63 13.04
CA PRO A 158 10.58 -5.67 13.83
C PRO A 158 10.92 -4.25 13.37
N ALA A 159 9.99 -3.61 12.66
CA ALA A 159 10.12 -2.24 12.18
C ALA A 159 8.77 -1.51 12.32
N ALA A 160 8.84 -0.20 12.52
CA ALA A 160 7.66 0.63 12.68
C ALA A 160 6.87 0.78 11.37
N PHE A 161 7.57 0.79 10.24
CA PHE A 161 7.00 0.88 8.89
C PHE A 161 8.07 0.55 7.83
N HIS A 162 7.64 0.43 6.59
CA HIS A 162 8.52 0.35 5.42
C HIS A 162 8.26 1.52 4.48
N VAL A 163 9.32 2.00 3.81
CA VAL A 163 9.25 3.02 2.77
C VAL A 163 9.72 2.43 1.44
N TRP A 164 8.82 2.37 0.48
CA TRP A 164 9.14 2.06 -0.91
C TRP A 164 9.75 3.30 -1.57
N LEU A 165 10.98 3.19 -2.03
CA LEU A 165 11.77 4.29 -2.60
C LEU A 165 11.67 4.35 -4.15
N GLY A 166 10.51 4.04 -4.69
CA GLY A 166 10.25 3.97 -6.11
C GLY A 166 10.42 2.58 -6.71
N ASP A 167 9.92 2.42 -7.93
CA ASP A 167 9.85 1.14 -8.64
C ASP A 167 9.14 0.06 -7.81
N ASN A 168 8.00 0.42 -7.27
CA ASN A 168 7.16 -0.49 -6.47
C ASN A 168 6.55 -1.62 -7.30
N TRP A 169 6.40 -1.36 -8.58
CA TRP A 169 6.04 -2.29 -9.67
C TRP A 169 6.64 -1.78 -10.97
N TYR A 170 6.79 -2.67 -11.92
CA TYR A 170 7.42 -2.34 -13.20
C TYR A 170 6.42 -2.44 -14.34
N THR A 171 5.99 -1.31 -14.88
CA THR A 171 5.20 -1.28 -16.12
C THR A 171 6.03 -1.78 -17.31
N ARG A 172 5.42 -2.56 -18.20
CA ARG A 172 6.02 -3.06 -19.43
C ARG A 172 5.45 -2.29 -20.63
N GLU A 173 6.02 -2.55 -21.80
CA GLU A 173 5.57 -1.98 -23.07
C GLU A 173 4.07 -2.24 -23.33
N VAL A 174 3.54 -3.35 -22.81
CA VAL A 174 2.11 -3.71 -22.91
C VAL A 174 1.21 -2.97 -21.93
N ASP A 175 1.77 -2.34 -20.91
CA ASP A 175 1.03 -1.72 -19.79
C ASP A 175 0.87 -0.20 -19.97
N TYR A 176 1.99 0.50 -20.17
CA TYR A 176 2.05 1.96 -20.01
C TYR A 176 1.38 2.78 -21.12
N SER A 177 0.76 2.14 -22.11
CA SER A 177 0.02 2.85 -23.18
C SER A 177 -1.46 3.08 -22.85
N THR A 178 -1.97 2.50 -21.77
CA THR A 178 -3.39 2.61 -21.39
C THR A 178 -3.57 2.69 -19.86
N ALA A 179 -4.61 3.39 -19.41
CA ALA A 179 -4.99 3.40 -17.98
C ALA A 179 -5.30 2.00 -17.46
N TRP A 180 -5.86 1.12 -18.29
CA TRP A 180 -6.11 -0.28 -17.92
C TRP A 180 -4.81 -1.03 -17.63
N GLY A 181 -3.80 -0.89 -18.48
CA GLY A 181 -2.51 -1.54 -18.31
C GLY A 181 -1.77 -1.07 -17.06
N LEU A 182 -1.82 0.24 -16.77
CA LEU A 182 -1.25 0.79 -15.52
C LEU A 182 -1.91 0.16 -14.28
N ASN A 183 -3.25 0.07 -14.26
CA ASN A 183 -3.98 -0.59 -13.16
C ASN A 183 -3.67 -2.09 -13.09
N TYR A 184 -3.62 -2.79 -14.25
CA TYR A 184 -3.29 -4.20 -14.31
C TYR A 184 -1.94 -4.49 -13.65
N ARG A 185 -0.92 -3.71 -13.99
CA ARG A 185 0.43 -3.89 -13.45
C ARG A 185 0.46 -3.71 -11.93
N ALA A 186 -0.11 -2.64 -11.43
CA ALA A 186 -0.17 -2.40 -9.98
C ALA A 186 -0.95 -3.50 -9.24
N SER A 187 -2.13 -3.88 -9.75
CA SER A 187 -2.95 -4.96 -9.19
C SER A 187 -2.21 -6.31 -9.20
N ARG A 188 -1.64 -6.68 -10.36
CA ARG A 188 -0.91 -7.94 -10.52
C ARG A 188 0.26 -8.04 -9.55
N ASP A 189 1.13 -7.01 -9.51
CA ASP A 189 2.33 -7.08 -8.68
C ASP A 189 1.98 -7.00 -7.19
N ARG A 190 1.01 -6.18 -6.78
CA ARG A 190 0.52 -6.15 -5.38
C ARG A 190 -0.20 -7.42 -4.94
N SER A 191 -0.74 -8.22 -5.87
CA SER A 191 -1.42 -9.48 -5.53
C SER A 191 -0.50 -10.69 -5.38
N LEU A 192 0.80 -10.54 -5.64
CA LEU A 192 1.76 -11.64 -5.54
C LEU A 192 1.79 -12.23 -4.12
N PRO A 193 1.69 -13.55 -3.98
CA PRO A 193 1.64 -14.22 -2.67
C PRO A 193 2.80 -13.86 -1.74
N VAL A 194 4.02 -13.72 -2.29
CA VAL A 194 5.23 -13.38 -1.55
C VAL A 194 5.16 -12.01 -0.86
N LEU A 195 4.38 -11.06 -1.43
CA LEU A 195 4.22 -9.73 -0.85
C LEU A 195 3.16 -9.66 0.25
N GLN A 196 2.15 -10.56 0.26
CA GLN A 196 0.98 -10.38 1.10
C GLN A 196 1.31 -10.28 2.59
N LYS A 197 2.13 -11.20 3.09
CA LYS A 197 2.55 -11.22 4.49
C LYS A 197 3.42 -10.01 4.85
N PHE A 198 4.34 -9.63 3.95
CA PHE A 198 5.20 -8.46 4.16
C PHE A 198 4.38 -7.16 4.21
N MET A 199 3.49 -6.95 3.23
CA MET A 199 2.63 -5.77 3.20
C MET A 199 1.77 -5.64 4.47
N ALA A 200 1.35 -6.78 5.04
CA ALA A 200 0.52 -6.82 6.25
C ALA A 200 1.31 -6.72 7.57
N SER A 201 2.64 -6.92 7.54
CA SER A 201 3.45 -6.95 8.77
C SER A 201 3.70 -5.59 9.40
N MET A 202 3.64 -4.52 8.61
CA MET A 202 3.86 -3.13 9.06
C MET A 202 3.22 -2.14 8.08
N PRO A 203 2.94 -0.88 8.50
CA PRO A 203 2.53 0.18 7.59
C PRO A 203 3.51 0.40 6.44
N GLN A 204 2.98 0.67 5.25
CA GLN A 204 3.75 0.86 4.02
C GLN A 204 3.55 2.27 3.49
N TYR A 205 4.63 3.02 3.32
CA TYR A 205 4.66 4.31 2.64
C TYR A 205 5.43 4.19 1.34
N ALA A 206 5.20 5.07 0.38
CA ALA A 206 5.83 4.95 -0.93
C ALA A 206 6.08 6.30 -1.60
N ILE A 207 7.15 6.38 -2.35
CA ILE A 207 7.29 7.27 -3.50
C ILE A 207 7.25 6.41 -4.77
N TRP A 208 7.08 7.03 -5.91
CA TRP A 208 7.27 6.35 -7.19
C TRP A 208 8.66 6.65 -7.79
N ASP A 209 9.01 5.90 -8.85
CA ASP A 209 10.03 6.25 -9.82
C ASP A 209 9.46 6.02 -11.23
N ASP A 210 10.26 5.90 -12.26
CA ASP A 210 9.78 5.86 -13.64
C ASP A 210 8.92 4.64 -13.95
N HIS A 211 9.24 3.47 -13.42
CA HIS A 211 8.50 2.24 -13.72
C HIS A 211 7.12 2.15 -13.03
N ASP A 212 6.90 2.82 -11.92
CA ASP A 212 5.55 3.00 -11.36
C ASP A 212 4.76 4.04 -12.16
N TYR A 213 5.48 5.06 -12.65
CA TYR A 213 4.90 6.22 -13.30
C TYR A 213 4.55 5.93 -14.77
N GLY A 214 5.43 5.23 -15.50
CA GLY A 214 5.20 4.96 -16.92
C GLY A 214 6.37 4.30 -17.64
N PRO A 215 6.70 4.75 -18.86
CA PRO A 215 7.89 4.30 -19.58
C PRO A 215 9.18 4.68 -18.88
N ASN A 216 10.23 3.88 -19.11
CA ASN A 216 11.58 4.11 -18.58
C ASN A 216 12.05 5.57 -18.78
N ASP A 217 12.54 6.18 -17.71
CA ASP A 217 13.06 7.55 -17.65
C ASP A 217 12.07 8.67 -18.02
N ILE A 218 10.80 8.38 -18.22
CA ILE A 218 9.79 9.39 -18.56
C ILE A 218 9.55 10.36 -17.40
N GLY A 219 9.30 11.62 -17.73
CA GLY A 219 8.97 12.66 -16.77
C GLY A 219 7.65 13.37 -17.09
N LYS A 220 7.60 14.69 -16.92
CA LYS A 220 6.39 15.51 -17.06
C LYS A 220 5.67 15.43 -18.41
N SER A 221 6.36 14.94 -19.45
CA SER A 221 5.80 14.75 -20.81
C SER A 221 4.92 13.52 -20.96
N TYR A 222 4.87 12.63 -19.94
CA TYR A 222 4.03 11.44 -20.03
C TYR A 222 2.54 11.78 -20.12
N ILE A 223 1.90 11.29 -21.19
CA ILE A 223 0.52 11.64 -21.52
C ILE A 223 -0.49 11.06 -20.51
N LEU A 224 -0.19 9.92 -19.89
CA LEU A 224 -1.03 9.25 -18.88
C LEU A 224 -0.59 9.52 -17.45
N LYS A 225 0.17 10.60 -17.20
CA LYS A 225 0.67 10.92 -15.86
C LYS A 225 -0.41 11.12 -14.80
N LYS A 226 -1.60 11.55 -15.22
CA LYS A 226 -2.74 11.70 -14.32
C LYS A 226 -3.29 10.33 -13.91
N GLU A 227 -3.45 9.45 -14.88
CA GLU A 227 -3.88 8.06 -14.68
C GLU A 227 -2.87 7.29 -13.82
N SER A 228 -1.56 7.48 -14.04
CA SER A 228 -0.50 6.91 -13.19
C SER A 228 -0.62 7.38 -11.75
N ARG A 229 -0.85 8.68 -11.56
CA ARG A 229 -1.08 9.24 -10.23
C ARG A 229 -2.30 8.61 -9.55
N ASP A 230 -3.40 8.46 -10.27
CA ASP A 230 -4.62 7.83 -9.74
C ASP A 230 -4.35 6.36 -9.35
N VAL A 231 -3.60 5.61 -10.17
CA VAL A 231 -3.16 4.25 -9.85
C VAL A 231 -2.27 4.24 -8.62
N PHE A 232 -1.26 5.08 -8.56
CA PHE A 232 -0.37 5.16 -7.40
C PHE A 232 -1.13 5.47 -6.12
N MET A 233 -2.03 6.45 -6.16
CA MET A 233 -2.91 6.78 -5.04
C MET A 233 -3.79 5.61 -4.63
N ASN A 234 -4.29 4.82 -5.57
CA ASN A 234 -5.16 3.69 -5.30
C ASN A 234 -4.42 2.52 -4.64
N TYR A 235 -3.13 2.31 -4.95
CA TYR A 235 -2.34 1.14 -4.51
C TYR A 235 -1.32 1.45 -3.39
N THR A 236 -1.35 2.66 -2.83
CA THR A 236 -0.51 3.09 -1.70
C THR A 236 -1.33 3.74 -0.59
N LEU A 237 -0.74 3.87 0.61
CA LEU A 237 -1.39 4.44 1.79
C LEU A 237 -0.56 5.57 2.41
N ASN A 238 -0.14 6.54 1.58
CA ASN A 238 0.50 7.75 2.09
C ASN A 238 -0.51 8.66 2.81
N PRO A 239 -0.07 9.52 3.73
CA PRO A 239 -0.94 10.48 4.41
C PRO A 239 -1.61 11.48 3.45
N SER A 240 -0.91 11.86 2.38
CA SER A 240 -1.40 12.78 1.34
C SER A 240 -0.70 12.49 0.00
N TYR A 241 -1.12 13.17 -1.06
CA TYR A 241 -0.56 13.00 -2.41
C TYR A 241 -0.55 14.33 -3.14
N GLY A 242 0.57 15.06 -3.04
CA GLY A 242 0.76 16.34 -3.70
C GLY A 242 -0.33 17.37 -3.40
N GLU A 243 -0.41 18.38 -4.24
CA GLU A 243 -1.37 19.48 -4.12
C GLU A 243 -2.07 19.74 -5.46
N GLU A 244 -3.27 20.30 -5.41
CA GLU A 244 -4.07 20.67 -6.59
C GLU A 244 -4.24 19.54 -7.64
N GLY A 245 -4.25 18.29 -7.18
CA GLY A 245 -4.34 17.13 -8.08
C GLY A 245 -3.06 16.82 -8.85
N LYS A 246 -1.90 17.31 -8.41
CA LYS A 246 -0.60 17.14 -9.06
C LYS A 246 0.42 16.55 -8.10
N GLY A 247 1.27 15.66 -8.63
CA GLY A 247 2.34 15.02 -7.85
C GLY A 247 1.83 14.03 -6.81
N ILE A 248 2.78 13.40 -6.11
CA ILE A 248 2.51 12.41 -5.05
C ILE A 248 3.28 12.69 -3.77
N TYR A 249 4.02 13.80 -3.71
CA TYR A 249 4.82 14.14 -2.54
C TYR A 249 3.95 14.23 -1.27
N SER A 250 4.54 13.87 -0.14
CA SER A 250 3.87 13.78 1.14
C SER A 250 4.88 13.93 2.28
N ILE A 251 4.40 13.94 3.51
CA ILE A 251 5.23 13.88 4.71
C ILE A 251 4.68 12.81 5.65
N VAL A 252 5.58 12.01 6.22
CA VAL A 252 5.28 11.04 7.26
C VAL A 252 6.01 11.46 8.52
N SER A 253 5.27 11.77 9.58
CA SER A 253 5.84 12.04 10.90
C SER A 253 5.75 10.79 11.76
N TYR A 254 6.87 10.34 12.30
CA TYR A 254 6.91 9.21 13.22
C TYR A 254 7.89 9.50 14.36
N SER A 255 7.44 9.37 15.60
CA SER A 255 8.19 9.84 16.76
C SER A 255 8.60 11.31 16.59
N ASP A 256 9.87 11.65 16.69
CA ASP A 256 10.46 12.98 16.52
C ASP A 256 11.10 13.20 15.12
N VAL A 257 10.76 12.34 14.16
CA VAL A 257 11.32 12.37 12.80
C VAL A 257 10.22 12.67 11.77
N ASP A 258 10.52 13.60 10.87
CA ASP A 258 9.72 13.87 9.67
C ASP A 258 10.44 13.32 8.43
N ILE A 259 9.76 12.49 7.67
CA ILE A 259 10.24 11.88 6.44
C ILE A 259 9.51 12.52 5.26
N PHE A 260 10.24 13.25 4.42
CA PHE A 260 9.70 13.86 3.21
C PHE A 260 9.70 12.83 2.08
N LEU A 261 8.51 12.44 1.65
CA LEU A 261 8.28 11.61 0.47
C LEU A 261 8.22 12.53 -0.75
N THR A 262 9.25 12.51 -1.57
CA THR A 262 9.39 13.41 -2.71
C THR A 262 8.72 12.85 -3.96
N ASP A 263 8.52 13.70 -4.98
CA ASP A 263 8.05 13.33 -6.32
C ASP A 263 9.15 13.64 -7.33
N ASP A 264 9.67 12.64 -7.96
CA ASP A 264 10.78 12.73 -8.90
C ASP A 264 10.37 12.57 -10.37
N ARG A 265 9.04 12.45 -10.66
CA ARG A 265 8.53 12.19 -12.02
C ARG A 265 7.52 13.22 -12.54
N TYR A 266 6.50 13.55 -11.77
CA TYR A 266 5.37 14.35 -12.26
C TYR A 266 5.79 15.72 -12.81
N PHE A 267 6.81 16.33 -12.23
CA PHE A 267 7.32 17.65 -12.57
C PHE A 267 8.67 17.61 -13.30
N ARG A 268 9.31 16.43 -13.38
CA ARG A 268 10.65 16.25 -13.92
C ARG A 268 10.71 16.66 -15.40
N SER A 269 11.66 17.48 -15.72
CA SER A 269 12.04 17.80 -17.11
C SER A 269 12.84 16.65 -17.72
N GLU A 270 13.00 16.64 -19.04
CA GLU A 270 13.80 15.64 -19.74
C GLU A 270 15.28 15.78 -19.37
N ASP A 271 16.00 14.66 -19.28
CA ASP A 271 17.39 14.59 -18.83
C ASP A 271 18.37 15.41 -19.68
N ARG A 272 18.03 15.67 -20.93
CA ARG A 272 18.86 16.43 -21.87
C ARG A 272 18.49 17.92 -21.96
N MET A 273 17.55 18.37 -21.14
CA MET A 273 17.26 19.81 -21.06
C MET A 273 18.45 20.55 -20.45
N PRO A 274 18.88 21.65 -21.06
CA PRO A 274 19.90 22.50 -20.44
C PRO A 274 19.42 23.02 -19.10
N ASP A 275 20.28 23.03 -18.08
CA ASP A 275 19.98 23.59 -16.75
C ASP A 275 19.70 25.08 -16.79
N SER A 276 20.17 25.77 -17.85
CA SER A 276 19.90 27.18 -18.06
C SER A 276 19.70 27.50 -19.54
N VAL A 277 18.84 28.46 -19.81
CA VAL A 277 18.63 29.06 -21.13
C VAL A 277 18.89 30.55 -21.04
N ASN A 278 19.80 31.09 -21.88
CA ASN A 278 20.20 32.50 -21.85
C ASN A 278 20.69 33.00 -20.47
N GLY A 279 21.35 32.12 -19.71
CA GLY A 279 21.89 32.43 -18.39
C GLY A 279 20.84 32.46 -17.26
N GLN A 280 19.62 32.08 -17.53
CA GLN A 280 18.57 31.87 -16.51
C GLN A 280 18.32 30.39 -16.27
N PRO A 281 18.02 29.94 -15.04
CA PRO A 281 17.62 28.57 -14.77
C PRO A 281 16.44 28.18 -15.66
N ASN A 282 16.50 26.94 -16.19
CA ASN A 282 15.46 26.41 -17.09
C ASN A 282 14.39 25.61 -16.35
#